data_04dce3743530a41da7fb72a10686acc9
#
_entry.id   04dce3743530a41da7fb72a10686acc9
#
_cell.length_a   1.000
_cell.length_b   1.000
_cell.length_c   1.000
_cell.angle_alpha   90.00
_cell.angle_beta   90.00
_cell.angle_gamma   90.00
#
_symmetry.space_group_name_H-M   'P 1'
#
loop_
_entity.id
_entity.type
_entity.pdbx_description
1 polymer ?
#
loop_
_entity_poly.entity_id
_entity_poly.type
_entity_poly.pdbx_seq_one_letter_code
_entity_poly.pdbx_strand_id
1 'polypeptide(L)'
;MTMPAIKAEAFLANVALFRELAPPEMARIAAHTRQLRAERGDTLFHRGDAATGMYVIVYGRVKLAFSSPRGDEKVVDILGPGQSFGDAVMFLERDHMVGAQALEDSLLLFVARSAVFEELERDPNFARRIIGGLAKRLHHRVIDLESISMHSGAERVIGYLLNEAGDPASGGPIEITLPTTKGVIASRLNLTQEHFSRILHELSSSGLIAVQGRSITLRDLDRLKTYTD
;
A
#
# COMPACT_ATOMS: atom_id res chain seq x y z
N MET A 1 -4.46 3.14 27.26
CA MET A 1 -5.83 3.29 26.72
C MET A 1 -6.09 2.10 25.81
N THR A 2 -7.02 1.22 26.18
CA THR A 2 -7.40 0.07 25.36
C THR A 2 -8.32 0.59 24.26
N MET A 3 -7.83 0.70 23.04
CA MET A 3 -8.67 1.03 21.88
C MET A 3 -9.72 -0.08 21.66
N PRO A 4 -10.95 0.26 21.26
CA PRO A 4 -12.00 -0.73 21.07
C PRO A 4 -11.58 -1.77 20.04
N ALA A 5 -11.93 -3.03 20.27
CA ALA A 5 -11.71 -4.11 19.32
C ALA A 5 -12.45 -3.77 18.02
N ILE A 6 -11.70 -3.68 16.93
CA ILE A 6 -12.30 -3.40 15.61
C ILE A 6 -13.13 -4.63 15.20
N LYS A 7 -14.34 -4.40 14.72
CA LYS A 7 -15.15 -5.47 14.12
C LYS A 7 -14.50 -5.84 12.77
N ALA A 8 -13.80 -6.95 12.76
CA ALA A 8 -13.06 -7.43 11.58
C ALA A 8 -13.97 -7.52 10.34
N GLU A 9 -15.22 -8.01 10.50
CA GLU A 9 -16.20 -8.08 9.41
C GLU A 9 -16.44 -6.75 8.72
N ALA A 10 -16.73 -5.70 9.49
CA ALA A 10 -17.05 -4.38 8.94
C ALA A 10 -15.85 -3.77 8.21
N PHE A 11 -14.64 -4.08 8.63
CA PHE A 11 -13.42 -3.60 7.99
C PHE A 11 -13.10 -4.40 6.72
N LEU A 12 -13.13 -5.73 6.81
CA LEU A 12 -12.85 -6.62 5.67
C LEU A 12 -13.82 -6.41 4.50
N ALA A 13 -15.09 -6.08 4.77
CA ALA A 13 -16.08 -5.78 3.75
C ALA A 13 -15.69 -4.61 2.82
N ASN A 14 -14.80 -3.71 3.27
CA ASN A 14 -14.29 -2.61 2.46
C ASN A 14 -13.01 -2.96 1.69
N VAL A 15 -12.39 -4.11 1.96
CA VAL A 15 -11.19 -4.57 1.26
C VAL A 15 -11.57 -5.08 -0.14
N ALA A 16 -10.86 -4.60 -1.17
CA ALA A 16 -11.18 -4.91 -2.57
C ALA A 16 -11.34 -6.41 -2.85
N LEU A 17 -10.54 -7.26 -2.18
CA LEU A 17 -10.58 -8.71 -2.33
C LEU A 17 -11.86 -9.33 -1.78
N PHE A 18 -12.44 -8.76 -0.72
CA PHE A 18 -13.57 -9.31 0.03
C PHE A 18 -14.88 -8.54 -0.16
N ARG A 19 -14.86 -7.44 -0.90
CA ARG A 19 -16.01 -6.52 -1.06
C ARG A 19 -17.28 -7.19 -1.59
N GLU A 20 -17.13 -8.26 -2.38
CA GLU A 20 -18.24 -8.95 -3.02
C GLU A 20 -18.70 -10.20 -2.24
N LEU A 21 -18.12 -10.46 -1.04
CA LEU A 21 -18.50 -11.60 -0.22
C LEU A 21 -19.89 -11.42 0.38
N ALA A 22 -20.63 -12.54 0.45
CA ALA A 22 -21.91 -12.57 1.16
C ALA A 22 -21.68 -12.48 2.69
N PRO A 23 -22.63 -11.92 3.47
CA PRO A 23 -22.47 -11.77 4.91
C PRO A 23 -22.07 -13.03 5.67
N PRO A 24 -22.63 -14.24 5.37
CA PRO A 24 -22.22 -15.47 6.05
C PRO A 24 -20.75 -15.87 5.77
N GLU A 25 -20.25 -15.62 4.56
CA GLU A 25 -18.85 -15.90 4.19
C GLU A 25 -17.92 -14.93 4.92
N MET A 26 -18.29 -13.65 4.94
CA MET A 26 -17.54 -12.62 5.67
C MET A 26 -17.44 -12.95 7.15
N ALA A 27 -18.53 -13.40 7.78
CA ALA A 27 -18.54 -13.79 9.19
C ALA A 27 -17.57 -14.96 9.45
N ARG A 28 -17.52 -15.96 8.58
CA ARG A 28 -16.60 -17.10 8.71
C ARG A 28 -15.14 -16.68 8.54
N ILE A 29 -14.82 -15.86 7.53
CA ILE A 29 -13.46 -15.31 7.36
C ILE A 29 -13.06 -14.48 8.59
N ALA A 30 -13.95 -13.62 9.08
CA ALA A 30 -13.69 -12.77 10.23
C ALA A 30 -13.46 -13.56 11.53
N ALA A 31 -14.15 -14.70 11.72
CA ALA A 31 -13.96 -15.59 12.86
C ALA A 31 -12.53 -16.16 12.95
N HIS A 32 -11.84 -16.31 11.83
CA HIS A 32 -10.45 -16.77 11.72
C HIS A 32 -9.46 -15.65 11.45
N THR A 33 -9.87 -14.40 11.69
CA THR A 33 -9.05 -13.20 11.54
C THR A 33 -8.58 -12.71 12.91
N ARG A 34 -7.28 -12.47 13.05
CA ARG A 34 -6.70 -11.91 14.28
C ARG A 34 -6.15 -10.52 14.04
N GLN A 35 -6.21 -9.69 15.07
CA GLN A 35 -5.60 -8.37 15.06
C GLN A 35 -4.12 -8.50 15.44
N LEU A 36 -3.26 -7.83 14.68
CA LEU A 36 -1.83 -7.71 14.94
C LEU A 36 -1.47 -6.25 15.08
N ARG A 37 -0.73 -5.93 16.14
CA ARG A 37 -0.11 -4.62 16.30
C ARG A 37 1.35 -4.71 15.94
N ALA A 38 1.84 -3.69 15.26
CA ALA A 38 3.24 -3.54 14.94
C ALA A 38 3.67 -2.11 15.26
N GLU A 39 4.77 -1.96 15.96
CA GLU A 39 5.40 -0.67 16.19
C GLU A 39 6.24 -0.28 14.96
N ARG A 40 6.54 1.01 14.84
CA ARG A 40 7.40 1.49 13.77
C ARG A 40 8.75 0.76 13.78
N GLY A 41 9.09 0.14 12.65
CA GLY A 41 10.33 -0.61 12.48
C GLY A 41 10.17 -2.13 12.63
N ASP A 42 9.04 -2.60 13.18
CA ASP A 42 8.78 -4.02 13.34
C ASP A 42 8.73 -4.73 11.99
N THR A 43 9.37 -5.89 11.93
CA THR A 43 9.30 -6.80 10.78
C THR A 43 8.12 -7.74 10.98
N LEU A 44 7.20 -7.75 10.01
CA LEU A 44 6.03 -8.63 10.02
C LEU A 44 6.36 -10.04 9.53
N PHE A 45 7.21 -10.12 8.53
CA PHE A 45 7.81 -11.35 8.00
C PHE A 45 9.05 -11.02 7.15
N HIS A 46 9.92 -11.99 6.99
CA HIS A 46 11.09 -11.92 6.13
C HIS A 46 10.83 -12.61 4.79
N ARG A 47 11.69 -12.31 3.83
CA ARG A 47 11.77 -13.10 2.59
C ARG A 47 12.11 -14.56 2.93
N GLY A 48 11.36 -15.51 2.39
CA GLY A 48 11.52 -16.95 2.62
C GLY A 48 10.66 -17.50 3.76
N ASP A 49 9.97 -16.65 4.53
CA ASP A 49 9.02 -17.12 5.53
C ASP A 49 7.78 -17.71 4.84
N ALA A 50 7.18 -18.74 5.46
CA ALA A 50 5.97 -19.38 4.93
C ALA A 50 4.77 -18.44 4.95
N ALA A 51 4.04 -18.34 3.83
CA ALA A 51 2.83 -17.52 3.73
C ALA A 51 1.61 -18.26 4.32
N THR A 52 1.44 -18.17 5.64
CA THR A 52 0.34 -18.82 6.39
C THR A 52 -0.97 -18.05 6.36
N GLY A 53 -1.00 -16.88 5.74
CA GLY A 53 -2.17 -16.01 5.61
C GLY A 53 -1.83 -14.72 4.89
N MET A 54 -2.79 -13.81 4.87
CA MET A 54 -2.65 -12.48 4.31
C MET A 54 -2.90 -11.41 5.36
N TYR A 55 -2.42 -10.22 5.09
CA TYR A 55 -2.54 -9.08 5.97
C TYR A 55 -3.40 -7.98 5.33
N VAL A 56 -4.19 -7.31 6.15
CA VAL A 56 -4.96 -6.11 5.76
C VAL A 56 -4.60 -5.00 6.74
N ILE A 57 -4.24 -3.83 6.23
CA ILE A 57 -3.85 -2.68 7.05
C ILE A 57 -5.11 -1.94 7.48
N VAL A 58 -5.32 -1.81 8.79
CA VAL A 58 -6.42 -1.03 9.38
C VAL A 58 -6.02 0.43 9.51
N TYR A 59 -4.87 0.68 10.12
CA TYR A 59 -4.19 1.96 10.14
C TYR A 59 -2.67 1.73 10.14
N GLY A 60 -1.92 2.78 9.85
CA GLY A 60 -0.48 2.70 9.69
C GLY A 60 -0.05 2.41 8.26
N ARG A 61 1.23 2.14 8.07
CA ARG A 61 1.84 1.88 6.75
C ARG A 61 2.87 0.77 6.83
N VAL A 62 2.91 -0.05 5.79
CA VAL A 62 3.84 -1.18 5.67
C VAL A 62 4.63 -1.04 4.37
N LYS A 63 5.93 -1.22 4.48
CA LYS A 63 6.87 -1.30 3.36
C LYS A 63 7.05 -2.76 2.97
N LEU A 64 6.95 -3.06 1.67
CA LEU A 64 7.39 -4.32 1.08
C LEU A 64 8.71 -4.08 0.35
N ALA A 65 9.73 -4.88 0.63
CA ALA A 65 11.05 -4.68 0.02
C ALA A 65 11.79 -6.00 -0.22
N PHE A 66 12.60 -6.01 -1.29
CA PHE A 66 13.68 -6.96 -1.43
C PHE A 66 14.87 -6.46 -0.61
N SER A 67 15.49 -7.34 0.17
CA SER A 67 16.74 -7.05 0.86
C SER A 67 17.85 -7.91 0.27
N SER A 68 18.99 -7.28 -0.05
CA SER A 68 20.18 -7.99 -0.46
C SER A 68 20.96 -8.50 0.78
N PRO A 69 21.85 -9.51 0.63
CA PRO A 69 22.74 -9.92 1.72
C PRO A 69 23.69 -8.81 2.20
N ARG A 70 23.87 -7.77 1.41
CA ARG A 70 24.71 -6.59 1.76
C ARG A 70 23.93 -5.51 2.52
N GLY A 71 22.62 -5.70 2.75
CA GLY A 71 21.76 -4.74 3.44
C GLY A 71 21.10 -3.69 2.54
N ASP A 72 21.35 -3.73 1.22
CA ASP A 72 20.65 -2.84 0.29
C ASP A 72 19.18 -3.25 0.20
N GLU A 73 18.30 -2.28 0.21
CA GLU A 73 16.86 -2.50 0.07
C GLU A 73 16.34 -1.91 -1.24
N LYS A 74 15.53 -2.69 -1.95
CA LYS A 74 14.69 -2.20 -3.04
C LYS A 74 13.23 -2.25 -2.61
N VAL A 75 12.65 -1.08 -2.40
CA VAL A 75 11.23 -0.96 -2.05
C VAL A 75 10.38 -1.30 -3.27
N VAL A 76 9.50 -2.28 -3.08
CA VAL A 76 8.52 -2.74 -4.08
C VAL A 76 7.25 -1.93 -3.96
N ASP A 77 6.76 -1.75 -2.71
CA ASP A 77 5.53 -1.02 -2.44
C ASP A 77 5.51 -0.42 -1.03
N ILE A 78 4.70 0.62 -0.86
CA ILE A 78 4.33 1.20 0.44
C ILE A 78 2.80 1.15 0.51
N LEU A 79 2.31 0.36 1.43
CA LEU A 79 0.90 0.07 1.58
C LEU A 79 0.32 0.83 2.77
N GLY A 80 -0.92 1.30 2.63
CA GLY A 80 -1.65 2.06 3.64
C GLY A 80 -2.99 1.43 4.01
N PRO A 81 -3.82 2.14 4.79
CA PRO A 81 -5.10 1.64 5.26
C PRO A 81 -6.01 1.12 4.15
N GLY A 82 -6.71 0.00 4.40
CA GLY A 82 -7.60 -0.66 3.45
C GLY A 82 -6.90 -1.54 2.41
N GLN A 83 -5.58 -1.49 2.31
CA GLN A 83 -4.82 -2.33 1.39
C GLN A 83 -4.43 -3.66 2.03
N SER A 84 -4.28 -4.71 1.20
CA SER A 84 -3.87 -6.05 1.61
C SER A 84 -2.56 -6.47 0.94
N PHE A 85 -1.84 -7.39 1.60
CA PHE A 85 -0.61 -7.97 1.08
C PHE A 85 -0.42 -9.40 1.61
N GLY A 86 0.49 -10.15 0.99
CA GLY A 86 0.74 -11.56 1.29
C GLY A 86 -0.24 -12.52 0.61
N ASP A 87 -1.34 -12.02 0.07
CA ASP A 87 -2.39 -12.78 -0.58
C ASP A 87 -1.91 -13.53 -1.85
N ALA A 88 -1.11 -12.88 -2.70
CA ALA A 88 -0.61 -13.51 -3.92
C ALA A 88 0.20 -14.78 -3.63
N VAL A 89 1.17 -14.69 -2.72
CA VAL A 89 2.02 -15.84 -2.35
C VAL A 89 1.25 -16.87 -1.54
N MET A 90 0.24 -16.46 -0.74
CA MET A 90 -0.67 -17.34 -0.03
C MET A 90 -1.48 -18.21 -1.01
N PHE A 91 -2.08 -17.62 -2.06
CA PHE A 91 -2.81 -18.35 -3.08
C PHE A 91 -1.93 -19.21 -3.98
N LEU A 92 -0.66 -18.82 -4.18
CA LEU A 92 0.34 -19.62 -4.91
C LEU A 92 0.96 -20.71 -4.04
N GLU A 93 0.64 -20.77 -2.76
CA GLU A 93 1.23 -21.68 -1.77
C GLU A 93 2.77 -21.63 -1.77
N ARG A 94 3.32 -20.42 -1.85
CA ARG A 94 4.75 -20.14 -1.86
C ARG A 94 5.16 -19.31 -0.66
N ASP A 95 6.44 -19.34 -0.36
CA ASP A 95 7.05 -18.49 0.65
C ASP A 95 7.07 -17.02 0.21
N HIS A 96 7.16 -16.11 1.17
CA HIS A 96 7.25 -14.68 0.90
C HIS A 96 8.49 -14.33 0.07
N MET A 97 8.28 -13.67 -1.06
CA MET A 97 9.36 -13.24 -1.97
C MET A 97 10.04 -11.95 -1.53
N VAL A 98 9.38 -11.18 -0.68
CA VAL A 98 9.84 -9.90 -0.12
C VAL A 98 9.69 -9.91 1.40
N GLY A 99 10.39 -9.02 2.09
CA GLY A 99 10.13 -8.72 3.50
C GLY A 99 9.05 -7.66 3.64
N ALA A 100 8.37 -7.64 4.80
CA ALA A 100 7.40 -6.62 5.18
C ALA A 100 7.78 -5.97 6.51
N GLN A 101 7.81 -4.64 6.55
CA GLN A 101 8.19 -3.85 7.73
C GLN A 101 7.21 -2.69 7.95
N ALA A 102 6.80 -2.48 9.20
CA ALA A 102 5.98 -1.34 9.60
C ALA A 102 6.80 -0.04 9.51
N LEU A 103 6.27 0.96 8.80
CA LEU A 103 6.89 2.30 8.68
C LEU A 103 6.44 3.26 9.78
N GLU A 104 5.34 2.94 10.44
CA GLU A 104 4.75 3.66 11.58
C GLU A 104 3.94 2.67 12.41
N ASP A 105 3.52 3.06 13.62
CA ASP A 105 2.68 2.23 14.46
C ASP A 105 1.42 1.84 13.70
N SER A 106 1.19 0.55 13.59
CA SER A 106 0.22 -0.03 12.68
C SER A 106 -0.67 -1.05 13.38
N LEU A 107 -1.91 -1.12 12.94
CA LEU A 107 -2.83 -2.22 13.25
C LEU A 107 -3.18 -2.94 11.96
N LEU A 108 -3.01 -4.25 11.99
CA LEU A 108 -3.31 -5.13 10.87
C LEU A 108 -4.34 -6.18 11.28
N LEU A 109 -5.09 -6.66 10.30
CA LEU A 109 -5.85 -7.89 10.38
C LEU A 109 -5.08 -8.98 9.64
N PHE A 110 -4.79 -10.07 10.32
CA PHE A 110 -4.22 -11.26 9.72
C PHE A 110 -5.33 -12.27 9.45
N VAL A 111 -5.57 -12.55 8.19
CA VAL A 111 -6.56 -13.54 7.73
C VAL A 111 -5.80 -14.85 7.45
N ALA A 112 -6.15 -15.89 8.21
CA ALA A 112 -5.49 -17.19 8.06
C ALA A 112 -5.77 -17.82 6.68
N ARG A 113 -4.76 -18.45 6.08
CA ARG A 113 -4.90 -19.17 4.81
C ARG A 113 -5.99 -20.23 4.88
N SER A 114 -6.03 -21.00 5.97
CA SER A 114 -7.03 -22.06 6.16
C SER A 114 -8.46 -21.52 6.01
N ALA A 115 -8.78 -20.36 6.59
CA ALA A 115 -10.14 -19.80 6.50
C ALA A 115 -10.53 -19.47 5.05
N VAL A 116 -9.59 -18.95 4.26
CA VAL A 116 -9.85 -18.62 2.84
C VAL A 116 -10.00 -19.90 2.01
N PHE A 117 -9.14 -20.89 2.24
CA PHE A 117 -9.15 -22.14 1.46
C PHE A 117 -10.35 -23.02 1.82
N GLU A 118 -10.78 -23.08 3.08
CA GLU A 118 -12.02 -23.76 3.48
C GLU A 118 -13.25 -23.16 2.79
N GLU A 119 -13.31 -21.83 2.63
CA GLU A 119 -14.40 -21.20 1.89
C GLU A 119 -14.33 -21.47 0.37
N LEU A 120 -13.13 -21.56 -0.20
CA LEU A 120 -12.94 -21.95 -1.61
C LEU A 120 -13.45 -23.36 -1.90
N GLU A 121 -13.26 -24.30 -0.96
CA GLU A 121 -13.76 -25.66 -1.08
C GLU A 121 -15.28 -25.75 -0.86
N ARG A 122 -15.83 -24.86 -0.02
CA ARG A 122 -17.24 -24.87 0.38
C ARG A 122 -18.18 -24.30 -0.67
N ASP A 123 -17.79 -23.19 -1.34
CA ASP A 123 -18.65 -22.47 -2.29
C ASP A 123 -17.89 -22.03 -3.55
N PRO A 124 -18.24 -22.62 -4.71
CA PRO A 124 -17.66 -22.21 -5.98
C PRO A 124 -17.89 -20.72 -6.32
N ASN A 125 -18.96 -20.10 -5.80
CA ASN A 125 -19.20 -18.67 -6.02
C ASN A 125 -18.22 -17.80 -5.23
N PHE A 126 -17.74 -18.27 -4.07
CA PHE A 126 -16.67 -17.61 -3.34
C PHE A 126 -15.42 -17.51 -4.21
N ALA A 127 -15.01 -18.59 -4.88
CA ALA A 127 -13.88 -18.57 -5.81
C ALA A 127 -14.05 -17.52 -6.92
N ARG A 128 -15.24 -17.41 -7.52
CA ARG A 128 -15.54 -16.41 -8.54
C ARG A 128 -15.37 -14.97 -8.01
N ARG A 129 -15.82 -14.69 -6.79
CA ARG A 129 -15.69 -13.38 -6.15
C ARG A 129 -14.23 -13.04 -5.87
N ILE A 130 -13.46 -13.99 -5.34
CA ILE A 130 -12.02 -13.81 -5.12
C ILE A 130 -11.27 -13.56 -6.44
N ILE A 131 -11.55 -14.34 -7.49
CA ILE A 131 -10.97 -14.13 -8.82
C ILE A 131 -11.32 -12.72 -9.35
N GLY A 132 -12.57 -12.28 -9.20
CA GLY A 132 -12.98 -10.92 -9.57
C GLY A 132 -12.20 -9.84 -8.81
N GLY A 133 -12.00 -10.00 -7.51
CA GLY A 133 -11.20 -9.10 -6.68
C GLY A 133 -9.73 -9.05 -7.12
N LEU A 134 -9.12 -10.21 -7.38
CA LEU A 134 -7.74 -10.31 -7.86
C LEU A 134 -7.58 -9.70 -9.27
N ALA A 135 -8.55 -9.94 -10.17
CA ALA A 135 -8.54 -9.38 -11.53
C ALA A 135 -8.62 -7.84 -11.51
N LYS A 136 -9.50 -7.26 -10.68
CA LYS A 136 -9.57 -5.81 -10.48
C LYS A 136 -8.24 -5.25 -9.97
N ARG A 137 -7.62 -5.92 -9.00
CA ARG A 137 -6.33 -5.50 -8.46
C ARG A 137 -5.21 -5.59 -9.50
N LEU A 138 -5.17 -6.66 -10.30
CA LEU A 138 -4.22 -6.80 -11.39
C LEU A 138 -4.39 -5.67 -12.42
N HIS A 139 -5.62 -5.35 -12.79
CA HIS A 139 -5.91 -4.26 -13.71
C HIS A 139 -5.37 -2.91 -13.21
N HIS A 140 -5.58 -2.59 -11.93
CA HIS A 140 -4.99 -1.38 -11.33
C HIS A 140 -3.46 -1.42 -11.37
N ARG A 141 -2.82 -2.57 -11.13
CA ARG A 141 -1.36 -2.70 -11.21
C ARG A 141 -0.81 -2.50 -12.62
N VAL A 142 -1.56 -2.88 -13.66
CA VAL A 142 -1.16 -2.61 -15.06
C VAL A 142 -1.17 -1.11 -15.33
N ILE A 143 -2.19 -0.39 -14.87
CA ILE A 143 -2.27 1.08 -14.99
C ILE A 143 -1.10 1.75 -14.24
N ASP A 144 -0.78 1.30 -13.01
CA ASP A 144 0.36 1.79 -12.25
C ASP A 144 1.69 1.58 -12.99
N LEU A 145 1.87 0.42 -13.64
CA LEU A 145 3.06 0.08 -14.43
C LEU A 145 3.20 0.97 -15.67
N GLU A 146 2.11 1.22 -16.38
CA GLU A 146 2.08 2.15 -17.51
C GLU A 146 2.55 3.54 -17.04
N SER A 147 2.02 4.02 -15.94
CA SER A 147 2.42 5.28 -15.31
C SER A 147 3.92 5.33 -14.99
N ILE A 148 4.51 4.25 -14.45
CA ILE A 148 5.93 4.21 -14.07
C ILE A 148 6.86 4.10 -15.30
N SER A 149 6.44 3.39 -16.36
CA SER A 149 7.29 3.10 -17.51
C SER A 149 7.31 4.21 -18.55
N MET A 150 6.24 5.00 -18.64
CA MET A 150 6.08 6.04 -19.68
C MET A 150 6.33 7.47 -19.16
N HIS A 151 6.58 7.65 -17.85
CA HIS A 151 6.75 8.97 -17.25
C HIS A 151 8.21 9.25 -16.84
N SER A 152 8.60 10.52 -16.96
CA SER A 152 9.87 11.05 -16.47
C SER A 152 9.97 10.91 -14.94
N GLY A 153 11.16 11.13 -14.39
CA GLY A 153 11.35 11.15 -12.94
C GLY A 153 10.47 12.17 -12.24
N ALA A 154 10.31 13.36 -12.84
CA ALA A 154 9.48 14.44 -12.30
C ALA A 154 8.00 14.08 -12.33
N GLU A 155 7.50 13.55 -13.45
CA GLU A 155 6.10 13.12 -13.57
C GLU A 155 5.74 12.03 -12.56
N ARG A 156 6.65 11.07 -12.28
CA ARG A 156 6.43 10.05 -11.25
C ARG A 156 6.36 10.65 -9.83
N VAL A 157 7.20 11.64 -9.55
CA VAL A 157 7.15 12.37 -8.26
C VAL A 157 5.86 13.16 -8.14
N ILE A 158 5.46 13.87 -9.18
CA ILE A 158 4.21 14.64 -9.21
C ILE A 158 3.00 13.71 -9.03
N GLY A 159 2.93 12.61 -9.78
CA GLY A 159 1.86 11.62 -9.65
C GLY A 159 1.75 11.05 -8.24
N TYR A 160 2.88 10.77 -7.59
CA TYR A 160 2.93 10.35 -6.20
C TYR A 160 2.37 11.42 -5.25
N LEU A 161 2.79 12.68 -5.39
CA LEU A 161 2.32 13.79 -4.55
C LEU A 161 0.82 14.05 -4.73
N LEU A 162 0.31 13.99 -5.95
CA LEU A 162 -1.11 14.14 -6.25
C LEU A 162 -1.95 12.99 -5.66
N ASN A 163 -1.42 11.77 -5.71
CA ASN A 163 -2.09 10.61 -5.11
C ASN A 163 -2.13 10.69 -3.57
N GLU A 164 -1.08 11.18 -2.92
CA GLU A 164 -1.09 11.42 -1.45
C GLU A 164 -2.04 12.57 -1.07
N ALA A 165 -2.28 13.53 -1.96
CA ALA A 165 -3.23 14.62 -1.74
C ALA A 165 -4.70 14.17 -1.82
N GLY A 166 -4.98 13.06 -2.50
CA GLY A 166 -6.34 12.56 -2.71
C GLY A 166 -7.15 13.47 -3.66
N ASP A 167 -8.47 13.35 -3.57
CA ASP A 167 -9.39 14.18 -4.39
C ASP A 167 -9.75 15.46 -3.63
N PRO A 168 -9.23 16.62 -4.04
CA PRO A 168 -9.42 17.85 -3.29
C PRO A 168 -10.86 18.37 -3.43
N ALA A 169 -11.56 18.49 -2.32
CA ALA A 169 -12.89 19.09 -2.27
C ALA A 169 -12.91 20.62 -2.51
N SER A 170 -11.74 21.28 -2.59
CA SER A 170 -11.62 22.73 -2.76
C SER A 170 -10.33 23.08 -3.50
N GLY A 171 -10.41 24.02 -4.47
CA GLY A 171 -9.32 24.44 -5.36
C GLY A 171 -8.23 25.32 -4.71
N GLY A 172 -7.76 24.98 -3.52
CA GLY A 172 -6.72 25.72 -2.79
C GLY A 172 -5.44 24.89 -2.59
N PRO A 173 -4.39 25.48 -1.98
CA PRO A 173 -3.18 24.77 -1.62
C PRO A 173 -3.47 23.58 -0.68
N ILE A 174 -2.86 22.43 -0.94
CA ILE A 174 -3.02 21.21 -0.14
C ILE A 174 -1.71 20.90 0.55
N GLU A 175 -1.77 20.71 1.86
CA GLU A 175 -0.63 20.23 2.64
C GLU A 175 -0.70 18.71 2.80
N ILE A 176 0.38 18.04 2.41
CA ILE A 176 0.57 16.60 2.60
C ILE A 176 1.79 16.35 3.48
N THR A 177 1.75 15.29 4.26
CA THR A 177 2.92 14.85 5.04
C THR A 177 3.45 13.56 4.44
N LEU A 178 4.72 13.55 4.03
CA LEU A 178 5.36 12.34 3.52
C LEU A 178 5.29 11.24 4.60
N PRO A 179 4.75 10.06 4.27
CA PRO A 179 4.50 8.99 5.25
C PRO A 179 5.79 8.38 5.80
N THR A 180 6.90 8.51 5.07
CA THR A 180 8.19 7.92 5.42
C THR A 180 9.33 8.81 4.93
N THR A 181 10.57 8.31 4.97
CA THR A 181 11.75 9.04 4.50
C THR A 181 11.76 9.21 2.98
N LYS A 182 12.39 10.29 2.51
CA LYS A 182 12.58 10.55 1.07
C LYS A 182 13.27 9.40 0.35
N GLY A 183 14.20 8.69 1.00
CA GLY A 183 14.90 7.56 0.42
C GLY A 183 13.98 6.36 0.15
N VAL A 184 13.05 6.06 1.06
CA VAL A 184 12.06 4.97 0.89
C VAL A 184 11.09 5.30 -0.27
N ILE A 185 10.62 6.55 -0.34
CA ILE A 185 9.74 7.00 -1.43
C ILE A 185 10.47 6.98 -2.77
N ALA A 186 11.70 7.51 -2.82
CA ALA A 186 12.53 7.50 -4.01
C ALA A 186 12.72 6.06 -4.54
N SER A 187 13.06 5.11 -3.65
CA SER A 187 13.22 3.70 -4.02
C SER A 187 11.93 3.12 -4.62
N ARG A 188 10.75 3.45 -4.06
CA ARG A 188 9.46 3.02 -4.62
C ARG A 188 9.22 3.59 -6.02
N LEU A 189 9.59 4.86 -6.24
CA LEU A 189 9.46 5.54 -7.53
C LEU A 189 10.56 5.19 -8.54
N ASN A 190 11.43 4.24 -8.22
CA ASN A 190 12.60 3.86 -9.02
C ASN A 190 13.55 5.03 -9.30
N LEU A 191 13.82 5.82 -8.25
CA LEU A 191 14.73 6.97 -8.25
C LEU A 191 15.78 6.78 -7.16
N THR A 192 16.93 7.46 -7.30
CA THR A 192 17.84 7.67 -6.16
C THR A 192 17.28 8.76 -5.25
N GLN A 193 17.70 8.78 -3.98
CA GLN A 193 17.28 9.82 -3.04
C GLN A 193 17.71 11.22 -3.50
N GLU A 194 18.91 11.33 -4.09
CA GLU A 194 19.46 12.58 -4.63
C GLU A 194 18.60 13.09 -5.79
N HIS A 195 18.21 12.19 -6.71
CA HIS A 195 17.37 12.56 -7.85
C HIS A 195 15.97 13.00 -7.38
N PHE A 196 15.36 12.26 -6.46
CA PHE A 196 14.08 12.65 -5.85
C PHE A 196 14.17 14.02 -5.17
N SER A 197 15.23 14.28 -4.41
CA SER A 197 15.45 15.55 -3.73
C SER A 197 15.67 16.71 -4.71
N ARG A 198 16.36 16.46 -5.83
CA ARG A 198 16.55 17.45 -6.89
C ARG A 198 15.23 17.82 -7.55
N ILE A 199 14.39 16.85 -7.89
CA ILE A 199 13.07 17.10 -8.46
C ILE A 199 12.20 17.93 -7.50
N LEU A 200 12.17 17.59 -6.19
CA LEU A 200 11.45 18.40 -5.21
C LEU A 200 11.96 19.84 -5.15
N HIS A 201 13.26 20.05 -5.30
CA HIS A 201 13.87 21.39 -5.34
C HIS A 201 13.44 22.16 -6.60
N GLU A 202 13.44 21.52 -7.76
CA GLU A 202 13.02 22.11 -9.05
C GLU A 202 11.54 22.53 -9.00
N LEU A 203 10.65 21.66 -8.52
CA LEU A 203 9.23 21.97 -8.32
C LEU A 203 9.01 23.11 -7.30
N SER A 204 9.84 23.17 -6.27
CA SER A 204 9.77 24.25 -5.28
C SER A 204 10.25 25.58 -5.86
N SER A 205 11.32 25.57 -6.64
CA SER A 205 11.87 26.76 -7.31
C SER A 205 10.92 27.33 -8.37
N SER A 206 10.13 26.45 -9.02
CA SER A 206 9.06 26.83 -9.95
C SER A 206 7.79 27.35 -9.25
N GLY A 207 7.80 27.38 -7.90
CA GLY A 207 6.65 27.86 -7.11
C GLY A 207 5.46 26.90 -7.07
N LEU A 208 5.58 25.68 -7.60
CA LEU A 208 4.50 24.68 -7.66
C LEU A 208 4.26 24.02 -6.32
N ILE A 209 5.32 23.82 -5.53
CA ILE A 209 5.25 23.24 -4.19
C ILE A 209 6.06 24.07 -3.19
N ALA A 210 5.84 23.83 -1.89
CA ALA A 210 6.75 24.25 -0.82
C ALA A 210 7.10 23.04 0.04
N VAL A 211 8.38 22.89 0.38
CA VAL A 211 8.90 21.74 1.12
C VAL A 211 9.44 22.18 2.48
N GLN A 212 8.88 21.64 3.58
CA GLN A 212 9.34 21.85 4.94
C GLN A 212 9.56 20.49 5.62
N GLY A 213 10.78 19.97 5.59
CA GLY A 213 11.07 18.65 6.15
C GLY A 213 10.30 17.53 5.43
N ARG A 214 9.29 16.97 6.11
CA ARG A 214 8.37 15.96 5.56
C ARG A 214 7.04 16.54 5.10
N SER A 215 6.73 17.79 5.43
CA SER A 215 5.54 18.48 4.95
C SER A 215 5.79 19.09 3.57
N ILE A 216 4.87 18.87 2.66
CA ILE A 216 4.89 19.41 1.30
C ILE A 216 3.55 20.07 1.04
N THR A 217 3.57 21.37 0.72
CA THR A 217 2.38 22.11 0.30
C THR A 217 2.32 22.14 -1.22
N LEU A 218 1.30 21.56 -1.81
CA LEU A 218 0.98 21.69 -3.24
C LEU A 218 0.25 23.00 -3.45
N ARG A 219 0.86 23.94 -4.18
CA ARG A 219 0.34 25.32 -4.33
C ARG A 219 -0.58 25.48 -5.52
N ASP A 220 -0.32 24.74 -6.60
CA ASP A 220 -1.05 24.83 -7.86
C ASP A 220 -1.18 23.44 -8.48
N LEU A 221 -2.32 22.80 -8.21
CA LEU A 221 -2.59 21.42 -8.65
C LEU A 221 -2.74 21.31 -10.16
N ASP A 222 -3.33 22.33 -10.81
CA ASP A 222 -3.58 22.28 -12.26
C ASP A 222 -2.26 22.40 -13.03
N ARG A 223 -1.38 23.29 -12.58
CA ARG A 223 -0.03 23.40 -13.15
C ARG A 223 0.82 22.17 -12.85
N LEU A 224 0.66 21.54 -11.68
CA LEU A 224 1.36 20.28 -11.38
C LEU A 224 0.91 19.15 -12.31
N LYS A 225 -0.39 19.02 -12.59
CA LYS A 225 -0.93 18.01 -13.52
C LYS A 225 -0.44 18.16 -14.96
N THR A 226 -0.12 19.40 -15.36
CA THR A 226 0.32 19.74 -16.72
C THR A 226 1.82 20.00 -16.83
N TYR A 227 2.57 19.72 -15.76
CA TYR A 227 4.01 19.92 -15.73
C TYR A 227 4.70 18.92 -16.66
N THR A 228 5.49 19.44 -17.58
CA THR A 228 6.41 18.69 -18.46
C THR A 228 7.82 19.16 -18.21
N ASP A 229 8.79 18.23 -18.10
CA ASP A 229 10.23 18.52 -17.99
C ASP A 229 10.76 19.23 -19.24
#